data_c87c0f4a16dee7e96d3fab7d48919bd3
#
_entry.id   c87c0f4a16dee7e96d3fab7d48919bd3
#
_cell.length_a   1.000
_cell.length_b   1.000
_cell.length_c   1.000
_cell.angle_alpha   90.00
_cell.angle_beta   90.00
_cell.angle_gamma   90.00
#
_symmetry.space_group_name_H-M   'P 1'
#
loop_
_entity.id
_entity.type
_entity.pdbx_description
1 polymer ?
#
loop_
_entity_poly.entity_id
_entity_poly.type
_entity_poly.pdbx_seq_one_letter_code
_entity_poly.pdbx_strand_id
1 'polypeptide(L)'
;MQLNILEATHISIAAKHDGELILYNQIVLADTTLIFTFNTSINFDLLNATHIQAHLNDTPLDTYFTNNDVSLRGSYIVNSGQFYVGYFSRE
;
A
#
# COMPACT_ATOMS: atom_id res chain seq x y z
N MET A 1 7.45 3.46 1.63
CA MET A 1 5.98 3.50 1.83
C MET A 1 5.65 3.40 3.31
N GLN A 2 4.84 4.29 3.80
CA GLN A 2 4.41 4.27 5.19
C GLN A 2 2.91 4.05 5.27
N LEU A 3 2.51 3.12 6.13
CA LEU A 3 1.10 2.80 6.36
C LEU A 3 0.79 2.98 7.83
N ASN A 4 -0.19 3.82 8.13
CA ASN A 4 -0.75 3.95 9.48
C ASN A 4 -2.09 3.22 9.49
N ILE A 5 -2.21 2.20 10.30
CA ILE A 5 -3.39 1.34 10.33
C ILE A 5 -4.38 1.88 11.36
N LEU A 6 -5.53 2.33 10.90
CA LEU A 6 -6.58 2.93 11.73
C LEU A 6 -7.52 1.88 12.30
N GLU A 7 -7.80 0.84 11.52
CA GLU A 7 -8.61 -0.30 11.92
C GLU A 7 -7.99 -1.56 11.32
N ALA A 8 -8.19 -2.70 11.98
CA ALA A 8 -7.59 -3.95 11.53
C ALA A 8 -7.95 -4.25 10.08
N THR A 9 -6.95 -4.61 9.28
CA THR A 9 -7.13 -4.90 7.87
C THR A 9 -6.00 -5.80 7.36
N HIS A 10 -6.21 -6.38 6.17
CA HIS A 10 -5.19 -7.20 5.52
C HIS A 10 -4.32 -6.34 4.61
N ILE A 11 -3.02 -6.49 4.75
CA ILE A 11 -2.00 -5.76 3.98
C ILE A 11 -1.16 -6.74 3.19
N SER A 12 -1.00 -6.48 1.90
CA SER A 12 -0.11 -7.25 1.03
C SER A 12 0.83 -6.28 0.31
N ILE A 13 2.12 -6.44 0.55
CA ILE A 13 3.17 -5.58 0.00
C ILE A 13 4.25 -6.45 -0.62
N ALA A 14 4.72 -6.07 -1.80
CA ALA A 14 5.92 -6.61 -2.43
C ALA A 14 6.84 -5.43 -2.75
N ALA A 15 7.87 -5.26 -1.94
CA ALA A 15 8.82 -4.17 -2.08
C ALA A 15 10.17 -4.71 -2.57
N LYS A 16 10.75 -4.09 -3.60
CA LYS A 16 12.04 -4.50 -4.15
C LYS A 16 13.09 -3.44 -3.85
N HIS A 17 14.15 -3.85 -3.17
CA HIS A 17 15.24 -2.97 -2.74
C HIS A 17 16.57 -3.68 -2.96
N ASP A 18 17.48 -3.07 -3.72
CA ASP A 18 18.80 -3.62 -4.06
C ASP A 18 18.76 -5.06 -4.56
N GLY A 19 17.75 -5.38 -5.38
CA GLY A 19 17.57 -6.72 -5.93
C GLY A 19 16.87 -7.71 -5.00
N GLU A 20 16.67 -7.36 -3.74
CA GLU A 20 15.91 -8.20 -2.80
C GLU A 20 14.44 -7.88 -2.86
N LEU A 21 13.61 -8.93 -2.89
CA LEU A 21 12.17 -8.83 -2.82
C LEU A 21 11.70 -9.10 -1.40
N ILE A 22 11.07 -8.11 -0.80
CA ILE A 22 10.49 -8.22 0.55
C ILE A 22 8.99 -8.40 0.38
N LEU A 23 8.48 -9.51 0.88
CA LEU A 23 7.05 -9.83 0.83
C LEU A 23 6.45 -9.70 2.22
N TYR A 24 5.32 -9.03 2.29
CA TYR A 24 4.55 -8.87 3.51
C TYR A 24 3.09 -9.14 3.18
N ASN A 25 2.47 -10.08 3.87
CA ASN A 25 1.10 -10.48 3.59
C ASN A 25 0.47 -10.99 4.88
N GLN A 26 -0.23 -10.11 5.59
CA GLN A 26 -0.89 -10.52 6.85
C GLN A 26 -1.94 -9.50 7.28
N ILE A 27 -2.74 -9.89 8.26
CA ILE A 27 -3.67 -9.00 8.94
C ILE A 27 -2.89 -8.17 9.95
N VAL A 28 -3.12 -6.86 9.93
CA VAL A 28 -2.45 -5.89 10.80
C VAL A 28 -3.50 -5.23 11.67
N LEU A 29 -3.21 -5.11 12.95
CA LEU A 29 -4.14 -4.53 13.93
C LEU A 29 -4.11 -3.02 13.91
N ALA A 30 -5.15 -2.40 14.44
CA ALA A 30 -5.25 -0.95 14.59
C ALA A 30 -4.07 -0.38 15.38
N ASP A 31 -3.77 0.89 15.13
CA ASP A 31 -2.70 1.64 15.81
C ASP A 31 -1.29 1.11 15.51
N THR A 32 -1.13 0.43 14.40
CA THR A 32 0.16 -0.05 13.91
C THR A 32 0.66 0.85 12.79
N THR A 33 1.95 1.15 12.80
CA THR A 33 2.62 1.85 11.69
C THR A 33 3.60 0.89 11.03
N LEU A 34 3.48 0.75 9.70
CA LEU A 34 4.38 -0.07 8.90
C LEU A 34 5.17 0.83 7.96
N ILE A 35 6.46 0.54 7.82
CA ILE A 35 7.35 1.26 6.90
C ILE A 35 8.04 0.25 6.00
N PHE A 36 7.91 0.45 4.69
CA PHE A 36 8.55 -0.40 3.69
C PHE A 36 9.53 0.43 2.87
N THR A 37 10.78 -0.03 2.84
CA THR A 37 11.84 0.61 2.07
C THR A 37 11.97 -0.08 0.71
N PHE A 38 12.08 0.71 -0.34
CA PHE A 38 12.29 0.19 -1.69
C PHE A 38 13.06 1.20 -2.52
N ASN A 39 13.85 0.70 -3.48
CA ASN A 39 14.56 1.55 -4.43
C ASN A 39 14.36 1.13 -5.89
N THR A 40 13.65 0.05 -6.13
CA THR A 40 13.35 -0.45 -7.48
C THR A 40 11.87 -0.36 -7.79
N SER A 41 11.04 -0.98 -6.97
CA SER A 41 9.60 -0.99 -7.17
C SER A 41 8.88 -1.38 -5.88
N ILE A 42 7.60 -1.05 -5.83
CA ILE A 42 6.71 -1.54 -4.78
C ILE A 42 5.34 -1.83 -5.38
N ASN A 43 4.78 -2.96 -5.01
CA ASN A 43 3.39 -3.34 -5.32
C ASN A 43 2.63 -3.44 -4.01
N PHE A 44 1.42 -2.95 -3.98
CA PHE A 44 0.62 -2.99 -2.77
C PHE A 44 -0.83 -3.36 -3.08
N ASP A 45 -1.42 -4.07 -2.13
CA ASP A 45 -2.84 -4.42 -2.13
C ASP A 45 -3.36 -4.16 -0.72
N LEU A 46 -4.15 -3.11 -0.57
CA LEU A 46 -4.65 -2.63 0.70
C LEU A 46 -6.14 -2.92 0.77
N LEU A 47 -6.50 -3.95 1.51
CA LEU A 47 -7.88 -4.31 1.73
C LEU A 47 -8.53 -3.30 2.67
N ASN A 48 -9.74 -2.84 2.37
CA ASN A 48 -10.41 -1.77 3.13
C ASN A 48 -9.54 -0.51 3.23
N ALA A 49 -9.29 0.11 2.09
CA ALA A 49 -8.34 1.23 1.98
C ALA A 49 -8.64 2.39 2.94
N THR A 50 -9.91 2.60 3.31
CA THR A 50 -10.30 3.66 4.25
C THR A 50 -9.87 3.39 5.69
N HIS A 51 -9.44 2.16 6.01
CA HIS A 51 -8.88 1.82 7.32
C HIS A 51 -7.40 2.18 7.44
N ILE A 52 -6.81 2.79 6.41
CA ILE A 52 -5.37 2.98 6.30
C ILE A 52 -5.09 4.42 5.87
N GLN A 53 -4.10 5.04 6.48
CA GLN A 53 -3.46 6.24 5.94
C GLN A 53 -2.14 5.82 5.30
N ALA A 54 -2.02 6.02 4.00
CA ALA A 54 -0.87 5.56 3.24
C ALA A 54 -0.13 6.72 2.61
N HIS A 55 1.21 6.67 2.67
CA HIS A 55 2.09 7.62 2.00
C HIS A 55 3.11 6.86 1.17
N LEU A 56 3.21 7.21 -0.10
CA LEU A 56 4.23 6.68 -1.00
C LEU A 56 5.26 7.79 -1.25
N ASN A 57 6.46 7.60 -0.71
CA ASN A 57 7.43 8.68 -0.53
C ASN A 57 6.75 9.80 0.26
N ASP A 58 6.71 11.02 -0.18
CA ASP A 58 6.04 12.10 0.53
C ASP A 58 4.63 12.39 -0.02
N THR A 59 4.09 11.48 -0.82
CA THR A 59 2.79 11.66 -1.46
C THR A 59 1.73 10.87 -0.70
N PRO A 60 0.72 11.53 -0.12
CA PRO A 60 -0.39 10.81 0.51
C PRO A 60 -1.25 10.13 -0.55
N LEU A 61 -1.66 8.90 -0.28
CA LEU A 61 -2.52 8.12 -1.16
C LEU A 61 -4.00 8.26 -0.80
N ASP A 62 -4.32 9.04 0.23
CA ASP A 62 -5.69 9.19 0.73
C ASP A 62 -6.65 9.76 -0.33
N THR A 63 -6.13 10.52 -1.29
CA THR A 63 -6.92 11.07 -2.39
C THR A 63 -7.53 10.00 -3.29
N TYR A 64 -7.00 8.79 -3.23
CA TYR A 64 -7.52 7.65 -3.98
C TYR A 64 -8.54 6.83 -3.19
N PHE A 65 -8.76 7.15 -1.93
CA PHE A 65 -9.65 6.38 -1.05
C PHE A 65 -11.05 6.98 -1.11
N THR A 66 -11.84 6.53 -2.06
CA THR A 66 -13.15 7.11 -2.33
C THR A 66 -14.31 6.29 -1.80
N ASN A 67 -14.06 5.07 -1.30
CA ASN A 67 -15.12 4.13 -0.95
C ASN A 67 -14.66 3.17 0.13
N ASN A 68 -15.56 2.81 1.07
CA ASN A 68 -15.23 1.95 2.19
C ASN A 68 -15.01 0.48 1.81
N ASP A 69 -15.63 0.04 0.73
CA ASP A 69 -15.66 -1.37 0.36
C ASP A 69 -14.77 -1.70 -0.84
N VAL A 70 -13.69 -0.94 -1.02
CA VAL A 70 -12.77 -1.18 -2.12
C VAL A 70 -11.39 -1.55 -1.60
N SER A 71 -10.72 -2.41 -2.36
CA SER A 71 -9.30 -2.64 -2.21
C SER A 71 -8.55 -1.66 -3.10
N LEU A 72 -7.50 -1.07 -2.58
CA LEU A 72 -6.61 -0.21 -3.34
C LEU A 72 -5.40 -1.03 -3.73
N ARG A 73 -5.21 -1.23 -5.03
CA ARG A 73 -4.02 -1.89 -5.58
C ARG A 73 -3.21 -0.90 -6.37
N GLY A 74 -1.91 -0.99 -6.21
CA GLY A 74 -1.05 -0.10 -6.94
C GLY A 74 0.34 -0.68 -7.16
N SER A 75 1.05 -0.02 -8.06
CA SER A 75 2.43 -0.36 -8.40
C SER A 75 3.19 0.91 -8.71
N TYR A 76 4.40 1.03 -8.17
CA TYR A 76 5.29 2.14 -8.45
C TYR A 76 6.66 1.61 -8.85
N ILE A 77 7.17 2.09 -9.98
CA ILE A 77 8.49 1.71 -10.51
C ILE A 77 9.37 2.95 -10.48
N VAL A 78 10.43 2.90 -9.69
CA VAL A 78 11.27 4.07 -9.40
C VAL A 78 11.94 4.62 -10.66
N ASN A 79 12.56 3.77 -11.47
CA ASN A 79 13.33 4.20 -12.64
C ASN A 79 12.52 4.95 -13.69
N SER A 80 11.29 4.50 -13.93
CA SER A 80 10.41 5.12 -14.93
C SER A 80 9.49 6.16 -14.33
N GLY A 81 9.37 6.21 -13.00
CA GLY A 81 8.39 7.03 -12.31
C GLY A 81 6.95 6.61 -12.56
N GLN A 82 6.74 5.42 -13.14
CA GLN A 82 5.40 4.94 -13.42
C GLN A 82 4.68 4.57 -12.15
N PHE A 83 3.45 5.05 -12.03
CA PHE A 83 2.60 4.80 -10.87
C PHE A 83 1.21 4.41 -11.36
N TYR A 84 0.77 3.23 -10.93
CA TYR A 84 -0.54 2.70 -11.27
C TYR A 84 -1.34 2.47 -10.00
N VAL A 85 -2.57 2.96 -9.98
CA VAL A 85 -3.51 2.74 -8.88
C VAL A 85 -4.82 2.26 -9.46
N GLY A 86 -5.36 1.22 -8.87
CA GLY A 86 -6.67 0.69 -9.25
C GLY A 86 -7.51 0.41 -8.03
N TYR A 87 -8.82 0.54 -8.20
CA TYR A 87 -9.80 0.21 -7.18
C TYR A 87 -10.52 -1.06 -7.59
N PHE A 88 -10.69 -1.98 -6.65
CA PHE A 88 -11.38 -3.22 -6.89
C PHE A 88 -12.52 -3.33 -5.91
N SER A 89 -13.74 -3.34 -6.44
CA SER A 89 -14.93 -3.51 -5.63
C SER A 89 -14.96 -4.90 -5.01
N ARG A 90 -15.32 -4.96 -3.75
CA ARG A 90 -15.47 -6.22 -3.03
C ARG A 90 -16.95 -6.61 -3.01
N GLU A 91 -17.21 -7.81 -3.41
CA GLU A 91 -18.56 -8.38 -3.39
C GLU A 91 -18.63 -9.62 -2.52
#